data_ce05bea126bda2e5b68b59863d423170
#
_entry.id   ce05bea126bda2e5b68b59863d423170
#
_cell.length_a   1.000
_cell.length_b   1.000
_cell.length_c   1.000
_cell.angle_alpha   90.00
_cell.angle_beta   90.00
_cell.angle_gamma   90.00
#
_symmetry.space_group_name_H-M   'P 1'
#
loop_
_entity.id
_entity.type
_entity.pdbx_description
1 polymer ?
#
loop_
_entity_poly.entity_id
_entity_poly.type
_entity_poly.pdbx_seq_one_letter_code
_entity_poly.pdbx_strand_id
1 'polypeptide(L)'
;MIISVHHVINNPDRWEQSVKRIMALSDNNDLPKGLKGLMFLPAMDGHKADCVWEANTIESLQNFLDREIGTGATNEYYQVDDASAFGLPAHKEIHHA
;
A
#
# COMPACT_ATOMS: atom_id res chain seq x y z
N MET A 1 10.70 6.25 2.55
CA MET A 1 9.63 6.78 3.43
C MET A 1 8.53 5.74 3.62
N ILE A 2 7.81 5.87 4.69
CA ILE A 2 6.65 5.02 4.98
C ILE A 2 5.40 5.78 4.58
N ILE A 3 4.53 5.12 3.82
CA ILE A 3 3.31 5.72 3.29
C ILE A 3 2.12 4.86 3.67
N SER A 4 1.11 5.49 4.21
CA SER A 4 -0.18 4.85 4.47
C SER A 4 -1.14 5.17 3.32
N VAL A 5 -1.92 4.18 2.93
CA VAL A 5 -2.91 4.33 1.86
C VAL A 5 -4.25 3.84 2.38
N HIS A 6 -5.25 4.71 2.29
CA HIS A 6 -6.62 4.36 2.60
C HIS A 6 -7.38 4.12 1.30
N HIS A 7 -8.04 2.98 1.19
CA HIS A 7 -8.80 2.58 0.02
C HIS A 7 -10.29 2.54 0.34
N VAL A 8 -11.08 3.25 -0.45
CA VAL A 8 -12.55 3.11 -0.44
C VAL A 8 -12.91 2.28 -1.66
N ILE A 9 -13.49 1.11 -1.44
CA ILE A 9 -13.71 0.13 -2.50
C ILE A 9 -14.98 0.48 -3.26
N ASN A 10 -14.85 0.77 -4.55
CA ASN A 10 -15.95 1.17 -5.43
C ASN A 10 -16.45 0.00 -6.27
N ASN A 11 -15.57 -0.93 -6.63
CA ASN A 11 -15.89 -2.10 -7.44
C ASN A 11 -15.21 -3.32 -6.80
N PRO A 12 -15.95 -4.12 -6.02
CA PRO A 12 -15.35 -5.24 -5.29
C PRO A 12 -14.64 -6.26 -6.16
N ASP A 13 -15.18 -6.58 -7.33
CA ASP A 13 -14.56 -7.57 -8.22
C ASP A 13 -13.23 -7.08 -8.77
N ARG A 14 -13.19 -5.84 -9.22
CA ARG A 14 -11.97 -5.21 -9.71
C ARG A 14 -10.94 -5.09 -8.60
N TRP A 15 -11.38 -4.68 -7.41
CA TRP A 15 -10.52 -4.57 -6.23
C TRP A 15 -9.87 -5.92 -5.90
N GLU A 16 -10.67 -6.99 -5.86
CA GLU A 16 -10.16 -8.32 -5.53
C GLU A 16 -9.10 -8.79 -6.55
N GLN A 17 -9.36 -8.58 -7.83
CA GLN A 17 -8.39 -8.92 -8.88
C GLN A 17 -7.09 -8.14 -8.69
N SER A 18 -7.19 -6.85 -8.37
CA SER A 18 -6.02 -6.00 -8.16
C SER A 18 -5.20 -6.44 -6.95
N VAL A 19 -5.87 -6.79 -5.85
CA VAL A 19 -5.19 -7.28 -4.64
C VAL A 19 -4.44 -8.57 -4.95
N LYS A 20 -5.07 -9.51 -5.64
CA LYS A 20 -4.41 -10.77 -6.01
C LYS A 20 -3.18 -10.54 -6.87
N ARG A 21 -3.27 -9.62 -7.84
CA ARG A 21 -2.16 -9.30 -8.72
C ARG A 21 -1.01 -8.64 -7.95
N ILE A 22 -1.32 -7.67 -7.10
CA ILE A 22 -0.29 -6.98 -6.31
C ILE A 22 0.39 -7.96 -5.36
N MET A 23 -0.36 -8.84 -4.72
CA MET A 23 0.22 -9.85 -3.84
C MET A 23 1.12 -10.82 -4.60
N ALA A 24 0.71 -11.24 -5.81
CA ALA A 24 1.54 -12.10 -6.64
C ALA A 24 2.84 -11.40 -7.04
N LEU A 25 2.78 -10.13 -7.42
CA LEU A 25 3.99 -9.35 -7.73
C LEU A 25 4.91 -9.27 -6.51
N SER A 26 4.36 -9.07 -5.33
CA SER A 26 5.13 -9.03 -4.09
C SER A 26 5.79 -10.37 -3.78
N ASP A 27 5.02 -11.46 -3.88
CA ASP A 27 5.52 -12.82 -3.59
C ASP A 27 6.63 -13.23 -4.55
N ASN A 28 6.54 -12.81 -5.80
CA ASN A 28 7.53 -13.13 -6.83
C ASN A 28 8.67 -12.12 -6.89
N ASN A 29 8.70 -11.15 -6.00
CA ASN A 29 9.72 -10.11 -5.96
C ASN A 29 9.72 -9.25 -7.24
N ASP A 30 8.53 -9.07 -7.83
CA ASP A 30 8.34 -8.36 -9.11
C ASP A 30 7.69 -6.98 -8.95
N LEU A 31 7.58 -6.48 -7.72
CA LEU A 31 7.12 -5.11 -7.51
C LEU A 31 8.10 -4.12 -8.14
N PRO A 32 7.63 -2.95 -8.57
CA PRO A 32 8.55 -1.91 -9.04
C PRO A 32 9.64 -1.63 -8.02
N LYS A 33 10.82 -1.32 -8.52
CA LYS A 33 11.99 -1.07 -7.68
C LYS A 33 11.71 0.02 -6.66
N GLY A 34 12.07 -0.24 -5.41
CA GLY A 34 11.89 0.71 -4.32
C GLY A 34 10.56 0.62 -3.61
N LEU A 35 9.64 -0.20 -4.08
CA LEU A 35 8.35 -0.41 -3.43
C LEU A 35 8.35 -1.70 -2.63
N LYS A 36 7.88 -1.61 -1.38
CA LYS A 36 7.74 -2.78 -0.52
C LYS A 36 6.45 -2.64 0.29
N GLY A 37 5.58 -3.63 0.19
CA GLY A 37 4.39 -3.70 1.02
C GLY A 37 4.73 -4.14 2.43
N LEU A 38 4.23 -3.44 3.43
CA LEU A 38 4.50 -3.75 4.84
C LEU A 38 3.28 -4.32 5.54
N MET A 39 2.11 -3.78 5.28
CA MET A 39 0.86 -4.20 5.93
C MET A 39 -0.29 -4.08 4.96
N PHE A 40 -1.28 -4.98 5.10
CA PHE A 40 -2.55 -4.88 4.39
C PHE A 40 -3.67 -5.22 5.37
N LEU A 41 -4.59 -4.30 5.56
CA LEU A 41 -5.65 -4.38 6.57
C LEU A 41 -7.01 -4.20 5.90
N PRO A 42 -7.58 -5.27 5.33
CA PRO A 42 -8.93 -5.18 4.75
C PRO A 42 -9.99 -5.12 5.85
N ALA A 43 -11.01 -4.29 5.65
CA ALA A 43 -12.12 -4.22 6.58
C ALA A 43 -13.02 -5.45 6.47
N MET A 44 -13.62 -5.84 7.58
CA MET A 44 -14.51 -7.00 7.63
C MET A 44 -15.73 -6.84 6.71
N ASP A 45 -16.19 -5.60 6.52
CA ASP A 45 -17.37 -5.34 5.69
C ASP A 45 -17.08 -5.34 4.18
N GLY A 46 -15.82 -5.38 3.78
CA GLY A 46 -15.42 -5.39 2.39
C GLY A 46 -15.53 -4.04 1.68
N HIS A 47 -15.80 -2.95 2.41
CA HIS A 47 -16.01 -1.62 1.80
C HIS A 47 -14.77 -0.75 1.79
N LYS A 48 -13.77 -1.09 2.57
CA LYS A 48 -12.53 -0.31 2.67
C LYS A 48 -11.37 -1.19 3.09
N ALA A 49 -10.16 -0.66 2.92
CA ALA A 49 -8.94 -1.30 3.35
C ALA A 49 -7.88 -0.24 3.58
N ASP A 50 -6.89 -0.56 4.38
CA ASP A 50 -5.70 0.26 4.56
C ASP A 50 -4.47 -0.56 4.25
N CYS A 51 -3.44 0.07 3.70
CA CYS A 51 -2.16 -0.57 3.54
C CYS A 51 -1.03 0.38 3.87
N VAL A 52 0.11 -0.19 4.21
CA VAL A 52 1.31 0.57 4.55
C VAL A 52 2.44 0.07 3.66
N TRP A 53 3.17 1.00 3.09
CA TRP A 53 4.23 0.73 2.13
C TRP A 53 5.50 1.48 2.48
N GLU A 54 6.61 0.92 2.06
CA GLU A 54 7.89 1.63 1.97
C GLU A 54 8.10 2.01 0.51
N ALA A 55 8.43 3.28 0.26
CA ALA A 55 8.69 3.79 -1.08
C ALA A 55 9.67 4.96 -1.03
N ASN A 56 10.28 5.28 -2.15
CA ASN A 56 11.18 6.43 -2.25
C ASN A 56 10.41 7.75 -2.34
N THR A 57 9.26 7.74 -3.00
CA THR A 57 8.39 8.91 -3.13
C THR A 57 6.94 8.47 -3.06
N ILE A 58 6.05 9.40 -2.68
CA ILE A 58 4.61 9.14 -2.72
C ILE A 58 4.17 8.91 -4.17
N GLU A 59 4.68 9.72 -5.10
CA GLU A 59 4.29 9.61 -6.52
C GLU A 59 4.59 8.23 -7.10
N SER A 60 5.72 7.62 -6.76
CA SER A 60 6.05 6.30 -7.29
C SER A 60 5.06 5.23 -6.82
N LEU A 61 4.64 5.30 -5.57
CA LEU A 61 3.63 4.39 -5.03
C LEU A 61 2.26 4.68 -5.63
N GLN A 62 1.88 5.95 -5.68
CA GLN A 62 0.60 6.37 -6.22
C GLN A 62 0.45 5.95 -7.68
N ASN A 63 1.46 6.18 -8.50
CA ASN A 63 1.44 5.78 -9.91
C ASN A 63 1.24 4.28 -10.06
N PHE A 64 1.91 3.49 -9.25
CA PHE A 64 1.77 2.04 -9.29
C PHE A 64 0.39 1.59 -8.84
N LEU A 65 -0.04 1.99 -7.65
CA LEU A 65 -1.31 1.53 -7.08
C LEU A 65 -2.52 2.04 -7.86
N ASP A 66 -2.52 3.30 -8.28
CA ASP A 66 -3.64 3.84 -9.04
C ASP A 66 -3.79 3.13 -10.38
N ARG A 67 -2.68 2.76 -11.02
CA ARG A 67 -2.71 2.00 -12.26
C ARG A 67 -3.22 0.57 -12.04
N GLU A 68 -2.71 -0.12 -11.01
CA GLU A 68 -3.09 -1.51 -10.76
C GLU A 68 -4.53 -1.63 -10.25
N ILE A 69 -4.96 -0.70 -9.41
CA ILE A 69 -6.29 -0.73 -8.80
C ILE A 69 -7.35 -0.13 -9.73
N GLY A 70 -6.98 0.93 -10.46
CA GLY A 70 -7.89 1.59 -11.41
C GLY A 70 -9.20 2.01 -10.74
N THR A 71 -10.33 1.61 -11.33
CA THR A 71 -11.66 1.93 -10.82
C THR A 71 -12.10 1.10 -9.63
N GLY A 72 -11.26 0.16 -9.18
CA GLY A 72 -11.59 -0.73 -8.06
C GLY A 72 -11.75 0.02 -6.74
N ALA A 73 -11.03 1.08 -6.55
CA ALA A 73 -11.06 1.86 -5.31
C ALA A 73 -10.63 3.30 -5.54
N THR A 74 -11.03 4.16 -4.60
CA THR A 74 -10.49 5.50 -4.45
C THR A 74 -9.42 5.45 -3.36
N ASN A 75 -8.22 5.96 -3.67
CA ASN A 75 -7.06 5.83 -2.81
C ASN A 75 -6.63 7.18 -2.26
N GLU A 76 -6.38 7.24 -0.97
CA GLU A 76 -5.81 8.41 -0.30
C GLU A 76 -4.45 8.05 0.28
N TYR A 77 -3.46 8.89 0.03
CA TYR A 77 -2.07 8.64 0.40
C TYR A 77 -1.58 9.69 1.39
N TYR A 78 -0.82 9.25 2.40
CA TYR A 78 -0.08 10.21 3.22
C TYR A 78 1.22 9.58 3.72
N GLN A 79 2.21 10.42 3.92
CA GLN A 79 3.46 9.98 4.53
C GLN A 79 3.27 9.80 6.03
N VAL A 80 3.70 8.67 6.55
CA VAL A 80 3.68 8.39 7.98
C VAL A 80 4.89 9.06 8.63
N ASP A 81 4.67 9.69 9.77
CA ASP A 81 5.75 10.13 10.63
C ASP A 81 6.29 8.92 11.38
N ASP A 82 7.25 8.24 10.79
CA ASP A 82 7.75 6.97 11.30
C ASP A 82 8.60 7.14 12.56
N ALA A 83 9.10 8.34 12.83
CA ALA A 83 9.78 8.61 14.10
C ALA A 83 8.82 8.59 15.28
N SER A 84 7.54 8.93 15.06
CA SER A 84 6.50 8.96 16.09
C SER A 84 5.62 7.70 16.08
N ALA A 85 5.71 6.89 15.04
CA ALA A 85 4.90 5.68 14.90
C ALA A 85 5.43 4.55 15.77
N PHE A 86 4.55 3.60 16.11
CA PHE A 86 4.97 2.35 16.70
C PHE A 86 4.17 1.20 16.10
N GLY A 87 4.72 0.00 16.18
CA GLY A 87 4.05 -1.19 15.65
C GLY A 87 4.27 -1.42 14.18
N LEU A 88 5.07 -0.61 13.49
CA LEU A 88 5.39 -0.82 12.10
C LEU A 88 6.28 -2.07 11.95
N PRO A 89 6.07 -2.89 10.89
CA PRO A 89 7.00 -3.96 10.57
C PRO A 89 8.40 -3.43 10.28
N ALA A 90 9.39 -4.30 10.36
CA ALA A 90 10.76 -3.95 10.00
C ALA A 90 10.83 -3.44 8.56
N HIS A 91 11.57 -2.37 8.33
CA HIS A 91 11.74 -1.75 7.02
C HIS A 91 13.17 -1.23 6.87
N LYS A 92 13.50 -0.80 5.65
CA LYS A 92 14.87 -0.39 5.33
C LYS A 92 15.32 0.88 6.03
N GLU A 93 14.39 1.80 6.24
CA GLU A 93 14.72 3.07 6.85
C GLU A 93 15.08 2.86 8.32
N ILE A 94 16.21 3.39 8.72
CA ILE A 94 16.67 3.30 10.09
C ILE A 94 16.46 4.67 10.72
N HIS A 95 15.66 4.68 11.78
CA HIS A 95 15.38 5.90 12.52
C HIS A 95 16.18 5.91 13.79
N HIS A 96 16.92 6.95 13.95
CA HIS A 96 17.73 7.16 15.14
C HIS A 96 17.01 8.17 16.03
N ALA A 97 16.71 7.73 17.17
CA ALA A 97 16.15 8.61 18.18
C ALA A 97 17.20 9.64 18.61
#